data_40dbb79f3c087bf13f7a2a646c645e95
#
_entry.id   40dbb79f3c087bf13f7a2a646c645e95
#
_cell.length_a   1.000
_cell.length_b   1.000
_cell.length_c   1.000
_cell.angle_alpha   90.00
_cell.angle_beta   90.00
_cell.angle_gamma   90.00
#
_symmetry.space_group_name_H-M   'P 1'
#
loop_
_entity.id
_entity.type
_entity.pdbx_description
1 polymer ?
#
loop_
_entity_poly.entity_id
_entity_poly.type
_entity_poly.pdbx_seq_one_letter_code
_entity_poly.pdbx_strand_id
1 'polypeptide(L)'
;MKKLRFKEISFLSYSSRKARRISLDSDIVIIKGDTDTGKSCISKSLFSALGTSIKSIPETWKNDNIVVLLKFTIDDINFTALHIGKDYYIFNPDGTQRTLTDSLAKQGKAISSLLDIHLPKIEINGIKQTFYSDYLFMPFYIDQDDGWAQPWTSFSRCGSSTLRANTLLLHTGVVSDEYFSFKVQLDNAIKSLDKINIDLAANKRLFESMKKRLVKFKLSLNENDFNEEIANFIKKISELKIAQKNKLAELKELYNKKSYLTFCIEQLHNNIKEIGKDFNYAMTQEDIITCPMCGSKVANDFLGRLEMSDDIVKCKDLIIQNQSELKDINLKIENAEYSNKEIRDKLIEISQLMQIKKDESSLDDYLNSKLEKYFDSIMGEEKFRLEKEKVRYQQEIEKLKAKVNDEGKKERKKMIENDFGNLVFKYTTKMKVRLNSEKKISLSTNISVTGTKVPRTIVAYTYAFIDIMCKYGGPVLCPIVVDEMRQRGLRDKDEESMFSFLVENKPKDAQLIVATSSDLQLNAENIKVVELHNPNKLLIVDDFQSISNEIDDLLYNNFSLRI
;
A
#
# COMPACT_ATOMS: atom_id res chain seq x y z
N MET A 1 13.68 -0.48 -20.20
CA MET A 1 12.72 -1.50 -19.70
C MET A 1 13.54 -2.65 -19.15
N LYS A 2 13.49 -2.91 -17.85
CA LYS A 2 14.17 -4.05 -17.23
C LYS A 2 13.52 -5.36 -17.60
N LYS A 3 14.29 -6.45 -17.67
CA LYS A 3 13.80 -7.77 -18.09
C LYS A 3 13.98 -8.74 -16.91
N LEU A 4 12.87 -9.25 -16.40
CA LEU A 4 12.86 -10.29 -15.39
C LEU A 4 12.64 -11.66 -16.06
N ARG A 5 13.41 -12.69 -15.67
CA ARG A 5 13.23 -14.07 -16.17
C ARG A 5 13.34 -15.05 -14.99
N PHE A 6 12.46 -16.01 -14.95
CA PHE A 6 12.54 -17.13 -14.00
C PHE A 6 13.49 -18.20 -14.54
N LYS A 7 14.41 -18.66 -13.70
CA LYS A 7 15.41 -19.66 -14.03
C LYS A 7 15.09 -21.02 -13.45
N GLU A 8 14.74 -21.05 -12.18
CA GLU A 8 14.48 -22.29 -11.44
C GLU A 8 13.55 -22.01 -10.27
N ILE A 9 12.63 -22.91 -10.00
CA ILE A 9 11.86 -22.91 -8.76
C ILE A 9 12.04 -24.24 -8.05
N SER A 10 12.29 -24.17 -6.74
CA SER A 10 12.41 -25.35 -5.88
C SER A 10 11.42 -25.26 -4.73
N PHE A 11 10.87 -26.37 -4.39
CA PHE A 11 9.93 -26.57 -3.28
C PHE A 11 10.52 -27.55 -2.29
N LEU A 12 10.39 -27.27 -1.00
CA LEU A 12 10.87 -28.14 0.07
C LEU A 12 9.82 -28.24 1.18
N SER A 13 9.55 -29.45 1.64
CA SER A 13 8.81 -29.73 2.86
C SER A 13 9.72 -30.43 3.85
N TYR A 14 10.05 -29.77 4.95
CA TYR A 14 10.83 -30.40 6.03
C TYR A 14 10.02 -31.47 6.76
N SER A 15 8.71 -31.29 6.87
CA SER A 15 7.82 -32.25 7.56
C SER A 15 7.72 -33.57 6.84
N SER A 16 7.53 -33.56 5.53
CA SER A 16 7.43 -34.77 4.71
C SER A 16 8.78 -35.29 4.18
N ARG A 17 9.87 -34.53 4.36
CA ARG A 17 11.22 -34.80 3.82
C ARG A 17 11.20 -35.05 2.32
N LYS A 18 10.47 -34.17 1.60
CA LYS A 18 10.33 -34.20 0.15
C LYS A 18 10.60 -32.83 -0.44
N ALA A 19 11.08 -32.81 -1.66
CA ALA A 19 11.34 -31.60 -2.39
C ALA A 19 11.13 -31.80 -3.90
N ARG A 20 11.12 -30.71 -4.66
CA ARG A 20 11.10 -30.74 -6.12
C ARG A 20 11.83 -29.53 -6.67
N ARG A 21 12.73 -29.79 -7.61
CA ARG A 21 13.41 -28.76 -8.39
C ARG A 21 12.87 -28.74 -9.81
N ILE A 22 12.53 -27.55 -10.30
CA ILE A 22 11.97 -27.36 -11.64
C ILE A 22 12.75 -26.26 -12.33
N SER A 23 13.45 -26.61 -13.38
CA SER A 23 14.17 -25.64 -14.20
C SER A 23 13.18 -24.99 -15.18
N LEU A 24 13.20 -23.65 -15.19
CA LEU A 24 12.37 -22.78 -16.03
C LEU A 24 13.21 -22.02 -17.08
N ASP A 25 14.48 -22.36 -17.20
CA ASP A 25 15.42 -21.67 -18.09
C ASP A 25 15.19 -22.02 -19.55
N SER A 26 14.15 -21.42 -20.12
CA SER A 26 13.79 -21.48 -21.54
C SER A 26 12.89 -20.28 -21.87
N ASP A 27 12.81 -19.92 -23.16
CA ASP A 27 11.92 -18.85 -23.63
C ASP A 27 10.44 -19.22 -23.51
N ILE A 28 10.15 -20.50 -23.66
CA ILE A 28 8.81 -21.06 -23.49
C ILE A 28 8.91 -22.28 -22.59
N VAL A 29 8.15 -22.29 -21.52
CA VAL A 29 8.04 -23.41 -20.59
C VAL A 29 6.59 -23.87 -20.53
N ILE A 30 6.37 -25.16 -20.73
CA ILE A 30 5.06 -25.80 -20.60
C ILE A 30 5.09 -26.69 -19.37
N ILE A 31 4.25 -26.41 -18.41
CA ILE A 31 4.02 -27.25 -17.23
C ILE A 31 2.79 -28.11 -17.53
N LYS A 32 3.04 -29.36 -17.93
CA LYS A 32 1.99 -30.30 -18.33
C LYS A 32 1.71 -31.30 -17.21
N GLY A 33 0.45 -31.59 -17.00
CA GLY A 33 0.01 -32.63 -16.06
C GLY A 33 -1.50 -32.68 -15.94
N ASP A 34 -2.02 -33.78 -15.43
CA ASP A 34 -3.44 -33.94 -15.15
C ASP A 34 -3.93 -33.04 -14.00
N THR A 35 -5.21 -33.13 -13.69
CA THR A 35 -5.79 -32.45 -12.51
C THR A 35 -5.06 -32.88 -11.25
N ASP A 36 -4.89 -31.96 -10.29
CA ASP A 36 -4.24 -32.18 -9.00
C ASP A 36 -2.75 -32.59 -9.04
N THR A 37 -2.05 -32.41 -10.15
CA THR A 37 -0.60 -32.68 -10.23
C THR A 37 0.28 -31.53 -9.69
N GLY A 38 -0.30 -30.39 -9.31
CA GLY A 38 0.42 -29.25 -8.74
C GLY A 38 0.80 -28.14 -9.72
N LYS A 39 0.29 -28.15 -10.95
CA LYS A 39 0.53 -27.10 -11.97
C LYS A 39 0.28 -25.69 -11.41
N SER A 40 -0.91 -25.47 -10.87
CA SER A 40 -1.30 -24.15 -10.31
C SER A 40 -0.50 -23.78 -9.06
N CYS A 41 -0.03 -24.79 -8.28
CA CYS A 41 0.89 -24.52 -7.18
C CYS A 41 2.22 -23.94 -7.67
N ILE A 42 2.74 -24.46 -8.78
CA ILE A 42 3.97 -23.93 -9.40
C ILE A 42 3.72 -22.51 -9.90
N SER A 43 2.69 -22.31 -10.74
CA SER A 43 2.36 -21.00 -11.31
C SER A 43 2.15 -19.92 -10.23
N LYS A 44 1.42 -20.25 -9.18
CA LYS A 44 1.16 -19.35 -8.03
C LYS A 44 2.44 -19.05 -7.24
N SER A 45 3.28 -20.05 -7.04
CA SER A 45 4.51 -19.91 -6.23
C SER A 45 5.57 -19.04 -6.89
N LEU A 46 5.61 -18.94 -8.22
CA LEU A 46 6.50 -18.03 -8.95
C LEU A 46 6.36 -16.59 -8.47
N PHE A 47 5.13 -16.16 -8.29
CA PHE A 47 4.85 -14.80 -7.85
C PHE A 47 4.80 -14.66 -6.32
N SER A 48 4.36 -15.71 -5.59
CA SER A 48 4.34 -15.64 -4.13
C SER A 48 5.72 -15.47 -3.53
N ALA A 49 6.74 -16.12 -4.09
CA ALA A 49 8.12 -15.94 -3.67
C ALA A 49 8.60 -14.47 -3.83
N LEU A 50 7.99 -13.72 -4.75
CA LEU A 50 8.23 -12.29 -4.95
C LEU A 50 7.29 -11.39 -4.13
N GLY A 51 6.55 -11.96 -3.18
CA GLY A 51 5.72 -11.22 -2.24
C GLY A 51 4.37 -10.76 -2.80
N THR A 52 3.79 -11.52 -3.74
CA THR A 52 2.40 -11.28 -4.16
C THR A 52 1.41 -12.02 -3.27
N SER A 53 0.20 -11.49 -3.16
CA SER A 53 -0.90 -12.13 -2.47
C SER A 53 -1.65 -13.08 -3.39
N ILE A 54 -1.48 -14.37 -3.17
CA ILE A 54 -2.14 -15.40 -3.96
C ILE A 54 -3.52 -15.69 -3.40
N LYS A 55 -4.46 -15.96 -4.31
CA LYS A 55 -5.75 -16.54 -3.99
C LYS A 55 -5.64 -18.06 -3.94
N SER A 56 -6.40 -18.67 -3.06
CA SER A 56 -6.61 -20.15 -3.05
C SER A 56 -5.32 -20.99 -3.09
N ILE A 57 -4.53 -20.91 -2.03
CA ILE A 57 -3.43 -21.86 -1.82
C ILE A 57 -4.04 -23.17 -1.27
N PRO A 58 -3.73 -24.35 -1.83
CA PRO A 58 -4.21 -25.62 -1.32
C PRO A 58 -3.85 -25.80 0.17
N GLU A 59 -4.77 -26.35 0.95
CA GLU A 59 -4.56 -26.58 2.40
C GLU A 59 -3.37 -27.49 2.67
N THR A 60 -3.14 -28.48 1.84
CA THR A 60 -1.96 -29.37 1.94
C THR A 60 -0.65 -28.60 1.89
N TRP A 61 -0.59 -27.52 1.10
CA TRP A 61 0.59 -26.65 1.01
C TRP A 61 0.81 -25.82 2.27
N LYS A 62 -0.27 -25.34 2.88
CA LYS A 62 -0.19 -24.60 4.14
C LYS A 62 0.22 -25.51 5.29
N ASN A 63 -0.38 -26.69 5.37
CA ASN A 63 -0.11 -27.65 6.44
C ASN A 63 1.32 -28.21 6.39
N ASP A 64 1.87 -28.39 5.19
CA ASP A 64 3.24 -28.90 5.01
C ASP A 64 4.32 -27.80 5.13
N ASN A 65 3.94 -26.55 5.40
CA ASN A 65 4.85 -25.41 5.49
C ASN A 65 5.87 -25.39 4.34
N ILE A 66 5.37 -25.42 3.11
CA ILE A 66 6.22 -25.52 1.92
C ILE A 66 7.13 -24.30 1.81
N VAL A 67 8.42 -24.57 1.76
CA VAL A 67 9.45 -23.58 1.47
C VAL A 67 9.59 -23.43 -0.04
N VAL A 68 9.63 -22.20 -0.54
CA VAL A 68 9.76 -21.89 -1.96
C VAL A 68 11.05 -21.12 -2.20
N LEU A 69 11.94 -21.69 -3.02
CA LEU A 69 13.17 -21.06 -3.47
C LEU A 69 13.05 -20.75 -4.98
N LEU A 70 13.11 -19.48 -5.35
CA LEU A 70 13.00 -19.02 -6.73
C LEU A 70 14.31 -18.35 -7.17
N LYS A 71 14.96 -18.90 -8.19
CA LYS A 71 16.08 -18.26 -8.87
C LYS A 71 15.57 -17.51 -10.09
N PHE A 72 15.94 -16.27 -10.23
CA PHE A 72 15.53 -15.40 -11.33
C PHE A 72 16.63 -14.43 -11.72
N THR A 73 16.51 -13.86 -12.90
CA THR A 73 17.43 -12.80 -13.36
C THR A 73 16.68 -11.51 -13.59
N ILE A 74 17.37 -10.41 -13.38
CA ILE A 74 16.98 -9.07 -13.83
C ILE A 74 18.12 -8.53 -14.67
N ASP A 75 17.88 -8.27 -15.96
CA ASP A 75 18.90 -7.87 -16.94
C ASP A 75 20.16 -8.78 -16.86
N ASP A 76 19.91 -10.11 -16.85
CA ASP A 76 20.90 -11.19 -16.76
C ASP A 76 21.68 -11.28 -15.42
N ILE A 77 21.40 -10.42 -14.44
CA ILE A 77 21.95 -10.52 -13.08
C ILE A 77 21.10 -11.50 -12.27
N ASN A 78 21.76 -12.51 -11.68
CA ASN A 78 21.09 -13.56 -10.91
C ASN A 78 20.67 -13.06 -9.52
N PHE A 79 19.48 -13.40 -9.11
CA PHE A 79 18.94 -13.19 -7.76
C PHE A 79 18.24 -14.45 -7.29
N THR A 80 18.13 -14.60 -5.97
CA THR A 80 17.38 -15.70 -5.36
C THR A 80 16.37 -15.12 -4.38
N ALA A 81 15.10 -15.54 -4.51
CA ALA A 81 14.06 -15.25 -3.54
C ALA A 81 13.72 -16.53 -2.78
N LEU A 82 13.60 -16.43 -1.46
CA LEU A 82 13.23 -17.52 -0.58
C LEU A 82 12.03 -17.11 0.26
N HIS A 83 11.02 -17.96 0.30
CA HIS A 83 9.82 -17.77 1.10
C HIS A 83 9.66 -18.95 2.06
N ILE A 84 9.68 -18.67 3.37
CA ILE A 84 9.54 -19.64 4.45
C ILE A 84 8.46 -19.14 5.41
N GLY A 85 7.32 -19.82 5.46
CA GLY A 85 6.22 -19.43 6.34
C GLY A 85 5.74 -17.99 6.08
N LYS A 86 6.06 -17.06 6.98
CA LYS A 86 5.74 -15.63 6.84
C LYS A 86 6.92 -14.79 6.31
N ASP A 87 8.12 -15.37 6.23
CA ASP A 87 9.35 -14.66 5.94
C ASP A 87 9.73 -14.72 4.48
N TYR A 88 10.11 -13.56 3.95
CA TYR A 88 10.56 -13.35 2.58
C TYR A 88 11.99 -12.85 2.58
N TYR A 89 12.86 -13.56 1.86
CA TYR A 89 14.26 -13.22 1.68
C TYR A 89 14.53 -12.93 0.22
N ILE A 90 15.46 -12.01 -0.03
CA ILE A 90 16.09 -11.81 -1.34
C ILE A 90 17.60 -11.85 -1.12
N PHE A 91 18.28 -12.62 -1.95
CA PHE A 91 19.72 -12.75 -1.97
C PHE A 91 20.29 -12.16 -3.25
N ASN A 92 21.42 -11.49 -3.11
CA ASN A 92 22.24 -10.98 -4.21
C ASN A 92 22.91 -12.13 -4.97
N PRO A 93 23.57 -11.85 -6.14
CA PRO A 93 24.29 -12.86 -6.93
C PRO A 93 25.40 -13.59 -6.18
N ASP A 94 26.00 -12.93 -5.21
CA ASP A 94 27.05 -13.48 -4.34
C ASP A 94 26.50 -14.29 -3.15
N GLY A 95 25.20 -14.50 -3.06
CA GLY A 95 24.54 -15.19 -1.97
C GLY A 95 24.31 -14.34 -0.71
N THR A 96 24.77 -13.10 -0.68
CA THR A 96 24.53 -12.22 0.48
C THR A 96 23.07 -11.84 0.59
N GLN A 97 22.52 -11.82 1.82
CA GLN A 97 21.15 -11.44 2.08
C GLN A 97 20.95 -9.94 1.82
N ARG A 98 20.12 -9.61 0.86
CA ARG A 98 19.73 -8.23 0.53
C ARG A 98 18.57 -7.75 1.41
N THR A 99 17.55 -8.57 1.58
CA THR A 99 16.37 -8.25 2.38
C THR A 99 15.84 -9.44 3.14
N LEU A 100 15.26 -9.18 4.30
CA LEU A 100 14.44 -10.10 5.07
C LEU A 100 13.24 -9.33 5.59
N THR A 101 12.05 -9.84 5.38
CA THR A 101 10.81 -9.22 5.86
C THR A 101 9.67 -10.22 5.97
N ASP A 102 8.82 -10.01 6.94
CA ASP A 102 7.54 -10.69 7.16
C ASP A 102 6.34 -9.96 6.52
N SER A 103 6.60 -8.84 5.85
CA SER A 103 5.58 -7.96 5.30
C SER A 103 5.60 -7.94 3.78
N LEU A 104 4.47 -8.33 3.16
CA LEU A 104 4.27 -8.22 1.70
C LEU A 104 4.49 -6.80 1.16
N ALA A 105 4.16 -5.78 1.95
CA ALA A 105 4.40 -4.39 1.56
C ALA A 105 5.89 -4.04 1.51
N LYS A 106 6.68 -4.54 2.47
CA LYS A 106 8.14 -4.35 2.48
C LYS A 106 8.79 -5.16 1.37
N GLN A 107 8.32 -6.40 1.13
CA GLN A 107 8.79 -7.22 0.01
C GLN A 107 8.49 -6.56 -1.33
N GLY A 108 7.28 -6.00 -1.52
CA GLY A 108 6.94 -5.23 -2.72
C GLY A 108 7.87 -4.04 -2.96
N LYS A 109 8.30 -3.34 -1.90
CA LYS A 109 9.31 -2.27 -2.01
C LYS A 109 10.68 -2.81 -2.40
N ALA A 110 11.09 -3.96 -1.85
CA ALA A 110 12.36 -4.58 -2.18
C ALA A 110 12.43 -4.98 -3.66
N ILE A 111 11.37 -5.64 -4.16
CA ILE A 111 11.24 -6.02 -5.57
C ILE A 111 11.20 -4.80 -6.48
N SER A 112 10.41 -3.78 -6.15
CA SER A 112 10.36 -2.56 -6.96
C SER A 112 11.69 -1.81 -6.99
N SER A 113 12.44 -1.81 -5.89
CA SER A 113 13.80 -1.26 -5.84
C SER A 113 14.78 -2.04 -6.71
N LEU A 114 14.66 -3.38 -6.79
CA LEU A 114 15.47 -4.20 -7.69
C LEU A 114 15.17 -3.91 -9.16
N LEU A 115 13.89 -3.67 -9.45
CA LEU A 115 13.42 -3.35 -10.80
C LEU A 115 13.60 -1.86 -11.15
N ASP A 116 14.12 -1.05 -10.22
CA ASP A 116 14.25 0.39 -10.36
C ASP A 116 12.94 1.09 -10.68
N ILE A 117 11.86 0.63 -10.04
CA ILE A 117 10.52 1.18 -10.20
C ILE A 117 10.14 1.90 -8.91
N HIS A 118 9.96 3.21 -8.99
CA HIS A 118 9.50 4.02 -7.87
C HIS A 118 7.97 3.97 -7.82
N LEU A 119 7.46 3.17 -6.90
CA LEU A 119 6.02 2.96 -6.80
C LEU A 119 5.32 4.17 -6.17
N PRO A 120 4.14 4.55 -6.70
CA PRO A 120 3.42 5.70 -6.23
C PRO A 120 3.01 5.54 -4.77
N LYS A 121 3.42 6.47 -3.92
CA LYS A 121 2.79 6.67 -2.61
C LYS A 121 1.49 7.41 -2.86
N ILE A 122 0.39 6.69 -2.93
CA ILE A 122 -0.93 7.29 -3.15
C ILE A 122 -1.65 7.33 -1.81
N GLU A 123 -2.19 8.48 -1.49
CA GLU A 123 -3.09 8.68 -0.37
C GLU A 123 -4.50 8.91 -0.93
N ILE A 124 -5.45 8.05 -0.55
CA ILE A 124 -6.84 8.16 -0.97
C ILE A 124 -7.65 8.44 0.30
N ASN A 125 -8.37 9.56 0.34
CA ASN A 125 -9.20 9.98 1.48
C ASN A 125 -8.44 10.03 2.82
N GLY A 126 -7.17 10.48 2.82
CA GLY A 126 -6.35 10.54 4.03
C GLY A 126 -5.68 9.22 4.42
N ILE A 127 -5.95 8.12 3.71
CA ILE A 127 -5.39 6.80 3.97
C ILE A 127 -4.25 6.53 2.99
N LYS A 128 -3.05 6.31 3.53
CA LYS A 128 -1.90 5.90 2.71
C LYS A 128 -2.15 4.51 2.15
N GLN A 129 -2.26 4.43 0.84
CA GLN A 129 -2.39 3.14 0.15
C GLN A 129 -1.04 2.45 0.08
N THR A 130 -1.01 1.20 0.48
CA THR A 130 0.18 0.36 0.38
C THR A 130 0.25 -0.24 -1.01
N PHE A 131 1.39 -0.08 -1.66
CA PHE A 131 1.66 -0.76 -2.92
C PHE A 131 2.25 -2.15 -2.63
N TYR A 132 1.66 -3.15 -3.24
CA TYR A 132 2.09 -4.55 -3.18
C TYR A 132 2.68 -4.98 -4.52
N SER A 133 3.53 -6.01 -4.52
CA SER A 133 4.05 -6.65 -5.75
C SER A 133 2.95 -7.07 -6.71
N ASP A 134 1.75 -7.33 -6.21
CA ASP A 134 0.55 -7.67 -6.96
C ASP A 134 0.28 -6.70 -8.12
N TYR A 135 0.40 -5.41 -7.89
CA TYR A 135 0.18 -4.39 -8.91
C TYR A 135 1.28 -4.40 -9.99
N LEU A 136 2.49 -4.77 -9.61
CA LEU A 136 3.62 -4.84 -10.53
C LEU A 136 3.47 -6.02 -11.50
N PHE A 137 3.03 -7.17 -10.97
CA PHE A 137 2.94 -8.42 -11.72
C PHE A 137 1.57 -8.68 -12.36
N MET A 138 0.53 -7.88 -12.03
CA MET A 138 -0.84 -8.12 -12.52
C MET A 138 -0.99 -8.21 -14.04
N PRO A 139 -0.17 -7.55 -14.90
CA PRO A 139 -0.29 -7.69 -16.34
C PRO A 139 0.30 -8.99 -16.90
N PHE A 140 1.07 -9.73 -16.09
CA PHE A 140 1.87 -10.86 -16.52
C PHE A 140 1.34 -12.20 -16.04
N TYR A 141 0.24 -12.20 -15.27
CA TYR A 141 -0.30 -13.43 -14.73
C TYR A 141 -1.80 -13.57 -14.97
N ILE A 142 -2.19 -14.66 -15.58
CA ILE A 142 -3.58 -15.11 -15.73
C ILE A 142 -3.71 -16.38 -14.89
N ASP A 143 -4.33 -16.26 -13.69
CA ASP A 143 -4.53 -17.39 -12.79
C ASP A 143 -5.75 -18.21 -13.18
N GLN A 144 -5.80 -19.46 -12.68
CA GLN A 144 -6.88 -20.38 -12.92
C GLN A 144 -8.23 -19.90 -12.32
N ASP A 145 -8.20 -19.17 -11.21
CA ASP A 145 -9.40 -18.85 -10.44
C ASP A 145 -10.16 -17.64 -11.04
N ASP A 146 -9.61 -16.45 -10.91
CA ASP A 146 -10.28 -15.19 -11.28
C ASP A 146 -9.69 -14.53 -12.53
N GLY A 147 -8.45 -14.83 -12.90
CA GLY A 147 -7.76 -14.24 -14.04
C GLY A 147 -8.48 -14.46 -15.37
N TRP A 148 -9.23 -15.56 -15.47
CA TRP A 148 -10.07 -15.88 -16.61
C TRP A 148 -11.49 -15.25 -16.59
N ALA A 149 -11.80 -14.47 -15.55
CA ALA A 149 -13.08 -13.75 -15.45
C ALA A 149 -12.95 -12.31 -15.96
N GLN A 150 -11.93 -11.59 -15.52
CA GLN A 150 -11.64 -10.21 -15.92
C GLN A 150 -10.11 -9.97 -15.92
N PRO A 151 -9.60 -9.05 -16.74
CA PRO A 151 -8.19 -8.69 -16.71
C PRO A 151 -7.79 -8.13 -15.34
N TRP A 152 -6.56 -8.37 -14.93
CA TRP A 152 -5.94 -7.79 -13.74
C TRP A 152 -6.54 -8.24 -12.40
N THR A 153 -7.16 -9.42 -12.35
CA THR A 153 -7.85 -9.93 -11.15
C THR A 153 -7.15 -11.12 -10.52
N SER A 154 -6.02 -11.56 -11.05
CA SER A 154 -5.29 -12.76 -10.59
C SER A 154 -4.77 -12.68 -9.16
N PHE A 155 -4.54 -11.49 -8.62
CA PHE A 155 -4.06 -11.30 -7.24
C PHE A 155 -5.13 -10.71 -6.32
N SER A 156 -5.11 -11.10 -5.04
CA SER A 156 -6.15 -10.72 -4.09
C SER A 156 -6.11 -9.23 -3.70
N ARG A 157 -4.94 -8.59 -3.76
CA ARG A 157 -4.75 -7.19 -3.33
C ARG A 157 -4.85 -6.15 -4.45
N CYS A 158 -5.17 -6.56 -5.66
CA CYS A 158 -5.44 -5.63 -6.78
C CYS A 158 -6.85 -5.00 -6.76
N GLY A 159 -7.53 -4.98 -5.61
CA GLY A 159 -8.91 -4.49 -5.48
C GLY A 159 -9.09 -2.98 -5.66
N SER A 160 -8.08 -2.16 -5.35
CA SER A 160 -8.17 -0.70 -5.51
C SER A 160 -8.17 -0.31 -6.99
N SER A 161 -9.32 0.17 -7.49
CA SER A 161 -9.46 0.63 -8.89
C SER A 161 -8.51 1.78 -9.22
N THR A 162 -8.28 2.69 -8.27
CA THR A 162 -7.36 3.84 -8.45
C THR A 162 -5.90 3.40 -8.55
N LEU A 163 -5.44 2.50 -7.66
CA LEU A 163 -4.07 1.98 -7.72
C LEU A 163 -3.87 1.17 -9.02
N ARG A 164 -4.84 0.32 -9.37
CA ARG A 164 -4.80 -0.46 -10.61
C ARG A 164 -4.69 0.44 -11.84
N ALA A 165 -5.55 1.46 -11.96
CA ALA A 165 -5.51 2.40 -13.08
C ALA A 165 -4.17 3.15 -13.16
N ASN A 166 -3.64 3.64 -12.05
CA ASN A 166 -2.34 4.32 -12.01
C ASN A 166 -1.19 3.39 -12.41
N THR A 167 -1.23 2.14 -11.97
CA THR A 167 -0.21 1.14 -12.32
C THR A 167 -0.25 0.82 -13.81
N LEU A 168 -1.43 0.70 -14.41
CA LEU A 168 -1.57 0.49 -15.85
C LEU A 168 -1.01 1.68 -16.65
N LEU A 169 -1.20 2.91 -16.18
CA LEU A 169 -0.60 4.10 -16.80
C LEU A 169 0.93 4.11 -16.68
N LEU A 170 1.48 3.64 -15.56
CA LEU A 170 2.92 3.48 -15.38
C LEU A 170 3.49 2.41 -16.32
N HIS A 171 2.87 1.22 -16.33
CA HIS A 171 3.30 0.12 -17.20
C HIS A 171 3.29 0.48 -18.70
N THR A 172 2.36 1.31 -19.13
CA THR A 172 2.26 1.74 -20.53
C THR A 172 3.09 2.99 -20.85
N GLY A 173 3.86 3.52 -19.89
CA GLY A 173 4.67 4.71 -20.10
C GLY A 173 3.86 6.00 -20.36
N VAL A 174 2.56 6.01 -20.05
CA VAL A 174 1.73 7.24 -20.07
C VAL A 174 2.21 8.22 -19.03
N VAL A 175 2.60 7.72 -17.86
CA VAL A 175 3.15 8.50 -16.75
C VAL A 175 4.50 7.95 -16.34
N SER A 176 5.40 8.84 -15.90
CA SER A 176 6.68 8.48 -15.31
C SER A 176 6.58 8.38 -13.79
N ASP A 177 7.62 7.86 -13.15
CA ASP A 177 7.76 7.86 -11.69
C ASP A 177 7.68 9.27 -11.10
N GLU A 178 8.24 10.26 -11.81
CA GLU A 178 8.21 11.67 -11.41
C GLU A 178 6.79 12.22 -11.32
N TYR A 179 5.89 11.78 -12.19
CA TYR A 179 4.48 12.17 -12.14
C TYR A 179 3.85 11.85 -10.79
N PHE A 180 4.10 10.67 -10.24
CA PHE A 180 3.57 10.29 -8.92
C PHE A 180 4.22 11.07 -7.80
N SER A 181 5.51 11.37 -7.91
CA SER A 181 6.21 12.26 -6.97
C SER A 181 5.58 13.66 -6.96
N PHE A 182 5.34 14.26 -8.12
CA PHE A 182 4.67 15.56 -8.22
C PHE A 182 3.24 15.51 -7.71
N LYS A 183 2.51 14.43 -7.95
CA LYS A 183 1.15 14.27 -7.44
C LYS A 183 1.11 14.24 -5.91
N VAL A 184 2.03 13.50 -5.27
CA VAL A 184 2.15 13.50 -3.80
C VAL A 184 2.54 14.88 -3.26
N GLN A 185 3.47 15.58 -3.90
CA GLN A 185 3.85 16.93 -3.52
C GLN A 185 2.66 17.90 -3.65
N LEU A 186 1.87 17.78 -4.73
CA LEU A 186 0.66 18.56 -4.94
C LEU A 186 -0.38 18.34 -3.85
N ASP A 187 -0.66 17.07 -3.50
CA ASP A 187 -1.61 16.74 -2.45
C ASP A 187 -1.16 17.27 -1.07
N ASN A 188 0.15 17.21 -0.77
CA ASN A 188 0.71 17.76 0.46
C ASN A 188 0.63 19.29 0.48
N ALA A 189 0.93 19.96 -0.64
CA ALA A 189 0.83 21.41 -0.75
C ALA A 189 -0.63 21.90 -0.58
N ILE A 190 -1.61 21.18 -1.15
CA ILE A 190 -3.03 21.47 -0.97
C ILE A 190 -3.43 21.35 0.50
N LYS A 191 -3.04 20.26 1.20
CA LYS A 191 -3.32 20.09 2.63
C LYS A 191 -2.69 21.19 3.48
N SER A 192 -1.47 21.60 3.15
CA SER A 192 -0.81 22.71 3.84
C SER A 192 -1.54 24.04 3.63
N LEU A 193 -2.02 24.28 2.41
CA LEU A 193 -2.84 25.46 2.10
C LEU A 193 -4.18 25.45 2.86
N ASP A 194 -4.84 24.29 2.95
CA ASP A 194 -6.08 24.13 3.71
C ASP A 194 -5.86 24.43 5.20
N LYS A 195 -4.75 23.93 5.78
CA LYS A 195 -4.37 24.24 7.15
C LYS A 195 -4.18 25.74 7.38
N ILE A 196 -3.45 26.40 6.47
CA ILE A 196 -3.24 27.86 6.54
C ILE A 196 -4.57 28.62 6.44
N ASN A 197 -5.48 28.19 5.58
CA ASN A 197 -6.81 28.80 5.48
C ASN A 197 -7.62 28.64 6.79
N ILE A 198 -7.51 27.50 7.46
CA ILE A 198 -8.12 27.27 8.77
C ILE A 198 -7.50 28.21 9.82
N ASP A 199 -6.18 28.31 9.85
CA ASP A 199 -5.45 29.18 10.78
C ASP A 199 -5.76 30.66 10.53
N LEU A 200 -5.87 31.11 9.28
CA LEU A 200 -6.33 32.46 8.93
C LEU A 200 -7.76 32.73 9.39
N ALA A 201 -8.67 31.78 9.22
CA ALA A 201 -10.05 31.91 9.68
C ALA A 201 -10.14 31.95 11.21
N ALA A 202 -9.33 31.15 11.91
CA ALA A 202 -9.22 31.18 13.37
C ALA A 202 -8.65 32.50 13.87
N ASN A 203 -7.59 33.01 13.24
CA ASN A 203 -6.98 34.29 13.55
C ASN A 203 -8.01 35.44 13.37
N LYS A 204 -8.75 35.45 12.27
CA LYS A 204 -9.81 36.42 12.02
C LYS A 204 -10.91 36.40 13.08
N ARG A 205 -11.38 35.20 13.47
CA ARG A 205 -12.41 35.04 14.54
C ARG A 205 -11.90 35.53 15.88
N LEU A 206 -10.66 35.23 16.23
CA LEU A 206 -10.02 35.71 17.46
C LEU A 206 -9.93 37.23 17.47
N PHE A 207 -9.50 37.82 16.35
CA PHE A 207 -9.44 39.30 16.19
C PHE A 207 -10.81 39.97 16.37
N GLU A 208 -11.85 39.47 15.70
CA GLU A 208 -13.21 40.00 15.83
C GLU A 208 -13.77 39.83 17.26
N SER A 209 -13.51 38.68 17.92
CA SER A 209 -13.91 38.42 19.30
C SER A 209 -13.21 39.35 20.27
N MET A 210 -11.91 39.63 20.07
CA MET A 210 -11.13 40.53 20.89
C MET A 210 -11.56 41.99 20.69
N LYS A 211 -11.81 42.38 19.48
CA LYS A 211 -12.31 43.74 19.16
C LYS A 211 -13.67 44.01 19.84
N LYS A 212 -14.60 43.05 19.80
CA LYS A 212 -15.89 43.13 20.50
C LYS A 212 -15.74 43.22 22.04
N ARG A 213 -14.71 42.60 22.60
CA ARG A 213 -14.45 42.67 24.05
C ARG A 213 -13.76 43.96 24.47
N LEU A 214 -12.86 44.52 23.64
CA LEU A 214 -12.22 45.82 23.86
C LEU A 214 -13.24 46.96 23.93
N VAL A 215 -14.26 46.94 23.05
CA VAL A 215 -15.34 47.95 23.05
C VAL A 215 -16.17 47.94 24.37
N LYS A 216 -16.14 46.87 25.16
CA LYS A 216 -16.84 46.77 26.46
C LYS A 216 -15.99 47.21 27.66
N PHE A 217 -14.70 47.48 27.46
CA PHE A 217 -13.79 47.91 28.52
C PHE A 217 -13.65 49.40 28.52
N LYS A 218 -14.35 50.12 29.44
CA LYS A 218 -14.09 51.53 29.75
C LYS A 218 -13.10 51.58 30.91
N LEU A 219 -11.96 52.19 30.71
CA LEU A 219 -10.89 52.39 31.71
C LEU A 219 -10.62 53.89 31.90
N SER A 220 -10.57 54.36 33.12
CA SER A 220 -10.21 55.76 33.46
C SER A 220 -8.92 55.79 34.31
N LEU A 221 -7.89 56.55 33.91
CA LEU A 221 -6.62 56.69 34.59
C LEU A 221 -5.89 58.01 34.32
N ASN A 222 -5.11 58.50 35.31
CA ASN A 222 -4.40 59.79 35.35
C ASN A 222 -3.00 59.76 34.68
N GLU A 223 -2.54 60.86 34.09
CA GLU A 223 -1.65 60.90 32.89
C GLU A 223 -0.13 60.74 33.13
N ASN A 224 0.46 60.91 34.30
CA ASN A 224 1.91 61.05 34.43
C ASN A 224 2.71 59.91 35.10
N ASP A 225 2.11 59.06 35.91
CA ASP A 225 2.80 57.89 36.53
C ASP A 225 2.48 56.56 35.84
N PHE A 226 1.67 56.60 34.82
CA PHE A 226 0.96 55.47 34.28
C PHE A 226 1.61 54.81 33.04
N ASN A 227 2.42 55.55 32.29
CA ASN A 227 2.93 55.06 31.01
C ASN A 227 3.89 53.85 31.17
N GLU A 228 4.69 53.81 32.23
CA GLU A 228 5.61 52.68 32.47
C GLU A 228 4.91 51.47 33.11
N GLU A 229 4.00 51.71 34.06
CA GLU A 229 3.23 50.62 34.68
C GLU A 229 2.27 49.97 33.71
N ILE A 230 1.60 50.75 32.85
CA ILE A 230 0.69 50.23 31.84
C ILE A 230 1.44 49.48 30.76
N ALA A 231 2.59 49.95 30.30
CA ALA A 231 3.44 49.21 29.38
C ALA A 231 3.88 47.86 29.94
N ASN A 232 4.19 47.83 31.25
CA ASN A 232 4.51 46.61 31.96
C ASN A 232 3.30 45.68 32.10
N PHE A 233 2.09 46.20 32.39
CA PHE A 233 0.86 45.38 32.43
C PHE A 233 0.49 44.82 31.08
N ILE A 234 0.57 45.63 30.01
CA ILE A 234 0.31 45.18 28.62
C ILE A 234 1.31 44.09 28.22
N LYS A 235 2.61 44.29 28.54
CA LYS A 235 3.64 43.29 28.30
C LYS A 235 3.34 41.99 29.04
N LYS A 236 2.98 42.07 30.31
CA LYS A 236 2.64 40.93 31.17
C LYS A 236 1.38 40.18 30.69
N ILE A 237 0.35 40.89 30.23
CA ILE A 237 -0.84 40.32 29.61
C ILE A 237 -0.49 39.60 28.27
N SER A 238 0.39 40.18 27.44
CA SER A 238 0.81 39.56 26.20
C SER A 238 1.61 38.29 26.43
N GLU A 239 2.53 38.30 27.40
CA GLU A 239 3.32 37.12 27.82
C GLU A 239 2.42 36.00 28.33
N LEU A 240 1.45 36.33 29.22
CA LEU A 240 0.49 35.36 29.76
C LEU A 240 -0.43 34.79 28.66
N LYS A 241 -0.83 35.58 27.69
CA LYS A 241 -1.65 35.10 26.56
C LYS A 241 -0.87 34.17 25.60
N ILE A 242 0.40 34.47 25.36
CA ILE A 242 1.28 33.59 24.60
C ILE A 242 1.47 32.26 25.36
N ALA A 243 1.71 32.34 26.67
CA ALA A 243 1.83 31.15 27.52
C ALA A 243 0.52 30.33 27.53
N GLN A 244 -0.64 30.98 27.61
CA GLN A 244 -1.95 30.32 27.51
C GLN A 244 -2.16 29.63 26.16
N LYS A 245 -1.82 30.30 25.05
CA LYS A 245 -1.90 29.71 23.71
C LYS A 245 -1.04 28.45 23.58
N ASN A 246 0.20 28.51 24.08
CA ASN A 246 1.12 27.39 24.06
C ASN A 246 0.60 26.22 24.90
N LYS A 247 0.04 26.52 26.10
CA LYS A 247 -0.56 25.50 26.96
C LYS A 247 -1.80 24.85 26.36
N LEU A 248 -2.63 25.63 25.67
CA LEU A 248 -3.80 25.08 24.95
C LEU A 248 -3.38 24.22 23.75
N ALA A 249 -2.30 24.56 23.06
CA ALA A 249 -1.74 23.72 22.00
C ALA A 249 -1.21 22.39 22.56
N GLU A 250 -0.46 22.45 23.67
CA GLU A 250 0.02 21.26 24.39
C GLU A 250 -1.15 20.35 24.83
N LEU A 251 -2.18 20.94 25.45
CA LEU A 251 -3.39 20.22 25.86
C LEU A 251 -4.07 19.53 24.68
N LYS A 252 -4.19 20.20 23.54
CA LYS A 252 -4.77 19.62 22.33
C LYS A 252 -4.01 18.38 21.87
N GLU A 253 -2.68 18.43 21.86
CA GLU A 253 -1.84 17.28 21.49
C GLU A 253 -1.99 16.13 22.49
N LEU A 254 -2.00 16.43 23.78
CA LEU A 254 -2.18 15.43 24.84
C LEU A 254 -3.56 14.75 24.74
N TYR A 255 -4.64 15.51 24.49
CA TYR A 255 -5.99 14.94 24.29
C TYR A 255 -6.08 14.08 23.04
N ASN A 256 -5.43 14.49 21.95
CA ASN A 256 -5.36 13.66 20.73
C ASN A 256 -4.66 12.33 21.03
N LYS A 257 -3.55 12.36 21.77
CA LYS A 257 -2.80 11.16 22.16
C LYS A 257 -3.60 10.26 23.11
N LYS A 258 -4.30 10.87 24.08
CA LYS A 258 -5.24 10.16 24.98
C LYS A 258 -6.33 9.45 24.18
N SER A 259 -6.96 10.14 23.23
CA SER A 259 -8.01 9.57 22.38
C SER A 259 -7.49 8.40 21.53
N TYR A 260 -6.30 8.55 20.96
CA TYR A 260 -5.64 7.48 20.21
C TYR A 260 -5.36 6.24 21.06
N LEU A 261 -4.76 6.42 22.25
CA LEU A 261 -4.45 5.30 23.16
C LEU A 261 -5.73 4.61 23.63
N THR A 262 -6.77 5.39 23.95
CA THR A 262 -8.07 4.84 24.35
C THR A 262 -8.67 3.98 23.24
N PHE A 263 -8.64 4.47 22.01
CA PHE A 263 -9.08 3.71 20.84
C PHE A 263 -8.26 2.42 20.63
N CYS A 264 -6.93 2.48 20.78
CA CYS A 264 -6.08 1.29 20.68
C CYS A 264 -6.43 0.24 21.73
N ILE A 265 -6.65 0.65 22.98
CA ILE A 265 -7.04 -0.24 24.08
C ILE A 265 -8.38 -0.91 23.77
N GLU A 266 -9.35 -0.15 23.29
CA GLU A 266 -10.67 -0.67 22.90
C GLU A 266 -10.57 -1.71 21.78
N GLN A 267 -9.78 -1.43 20.74
CA GLN A 267 -9.55 -2.38 19.65
C GLN A 267 -8.85 -3.66 20.12
N LEU A 268 -7.86 -3.55 21.01
CA LEU A 268 -7.19 -4.71 21.59
C LEU A 268 -8.14 -5.56 22.45
N HIS A 269 -9.04 -4.93 23.22
CA HIS A 269 -10.09 -5.65 23.96
C HIS A 269 -11.06 -6.39 23.03
N ASN A 270 -11.46 -5.76 21.92
CA ASN A 270 -12.31 -6.40 20.93
C ASN A 270 -11.60 -7.59 20.28
N ASN A 271 -10.32 -7.44 19.95
CA ASN A 271 -9.52 -8.54 19.40
C ASN A 271 -9.40 -9.71 20.38
N ILE A 272 -9.12 -9.46 21.66
CA ILE A 272 -9.11 -10.51 22.70
C ILE A 272 -10.45 -11.24 22.77
N LYS A 273 -11.56 -10.51 22.68
CA LYS A 273 -12.90 -11.11 22.73
C LYS A 273 -13.18 -11.99 21.53
N GLU A 274 -12.78 -11.57 20.34
CA GLU A 274 -12.96 -12.38 19.13
C GLU A 274 -12.05 -13.61 19.13
N ILE A 275 -10.75 -13.45 19.41
CA ILE A 275 -9.83 -14.58 19.55
C ILE A 275 -10.29 -15.54 20.65
N GLY A 276 -10.82 -15.01 21.76
CA GLY A 276 -11.36 -15.82 22.85
C GLY A 276 -12.60 -16.62 22.46
N LYS A 277 -13.46 -16.10 21.59
CA LYS A 277 -14.58 -16.87 21.02
C LYS A 277 -14.08 -18.00 20.14
N ASP A 278 -13.12 -17.69 19.26
CA ASP A 278 -12.53 -18.69 18.36
C ASP A 278 -11.78 -19.77 19.13
N PHE A 279 -11.04 -19.40 20.16
CA PHE A 279 -10.37 -20.33 21.07
C PHE A 279 -11.36 -21.25 21.80
N ASN A 280 -12.41 -20.68 22.40
CA ASN A 280 -13.46 -21.43 23.07
C ASN A 280 -14.19 -22.36 22.12
N TYR A 281 -14.48 -21.91 20.91
CA TYR A 281 -15.05 -22.74 19.86
C TYR A 281 -14.13 -23.90 19.52
N ALA A 282 -12.84 -23.63 19.28
CA ALA A 282 -11.83 -24.66 19.00
C ALA A 282 -11.71 -25.69 20.13
N MET A 283 -11.80 -25.25 21.40
CA MET A 283 -11.76 -26.15 22.57
C MET A 283 -12.95 -27.08 22.69
N THR A 284 -14.10 -26.73 22.10
CA THR A 284 -15.33 -27.55 22.15
C THR A 284 -15.50 -28.46 20.94
N GLN A 285 -14.65 -28.35 19.93
CA GLN A 285 -14.70 -29.14 18.71
C GLN A 285 -13.76 -30.35 18.76
N GLU A 286 -14.03 -31.30 17.90
CA GLU A 286 -13.15 -32.45 17.65
C GLU A 286 -11.85 -32.03 16.95
N ASP A 287 -10.93 -32.97 16.74
CA ASP A 287 -9.62 -32.73 16.10
C ASP A 287 -9.68 -32.15 14.68
N ILE A 288 -10.86 -32.11 14.08
CA ILE A 288 -11.13 -31.53 12.77
C ILE A 288 -12.35 -30.61 12.86
N ILE A 289 -12.13 -29.30 12.66
CA ILE A 289 -13.21 -28.31 12.59
C ILE A 289 -13.66 -28.14 11.15
N THR A 290 -14.96 -28.19 10.92
CA THR A 290 -15.55 -27.83 9.62
C THR A 290 -15.95 -26.36 9.64
N CYS A 291 -15.37 -25.56 8.74
CA CYS A 291 -15.71 -24.14 8.63
C CYS A 291 -17.19 -23.95 8.30
N PRO A 292 -17.95 -23.22 9.13
CA PRO A 292 -19.39 -23.02 8.89
C PRO A 292 -19.70 -22.16 7.64
N MET A 293 -18.71 -21.40 7.15
CA MET A 293 -18.89 -20.52 5.98
C MET A 293 -18.60 -21.24 4.66
N CYS A 294 -17.59 -22.10 4.59
CA CYS A 294 -17.13 -22.69 3.33
C CYS A 294 -17.06 -24.24 3.35
N GLY A 295 -17.35 -24.88 4.48
CA GLY A 295 -17.32 -26.34 4.61
C GLY A 295 -15.92 -26.97 4.61
N SER A 296 -14.86 -26.18 4.53
CA SER A 296 -13.48 -26.72 4.59
C SER A 296 -13.16 -27.29 5.97
N LYS A 297 -12.39 -28.38 5.99
CA LYS A 297 -11.95 -29.04 7.21
C LYS A 297 -10.59 -28.51 7.62
N VAL A 298 -10.47 -27.99 8.83
CA VAL A 298 -9.23 -27.45 9.41
C VAL A 298 -8.84 -28.30 10.62
N ALA A 299 -7.57 -28.65 10.74
CA ALA A 299 -7.06 -29.35 11.90
C ALA A 299 -7.18 -28.45 13.15
N ASN A 300 -7.81 -28.99 14.20
CA ASN A 300 -7.92 -28.35 15.50
C ASN A 300 -6.75 -28.82 16.39
N ASP A 301 -5.52 -28.52 15.97
CA ASP A 301 -4.34 -28.98 16.65
C ASP A 301 -3.98 -28.15 17.89
N PHE A 302 -3.12 -28.73 18.73
CA PHE A 302 -2.66 -28.04 19.95
C PHE A 302 -1.86 -26.76 19.64
N LEU A 303 -1.11 -26.74 18.53
CA LEU A 303 -0.28 -25.60 18.14
C LEU A 303 -1.13 -24.40 17.76
N GLY A 304 -2.17 -24.57 16.95
CA GLY A 304 -3.09 -23.50 16.59
C GLY A 304 -3.80 -22.88 17.79
N ARG A 305 -4.21 -23.72 18.77
CA ARG A 305 -4.78 -23.24 20.03
C ARG A 305 -3.76 -22.50 20.90
N LEU A 306 -2.50 -22.95 20.91
CA LEU A 306 -1.42 -22.29 21.62
C LEU A 306 -1.11 -20.92 21.01
N GLU A 307 -1.08 -20.81 19.67
CA GLU A 307 -0.90 -19.53 18.97
C GLU A 307 -2.02 -18.54 19.31
N MET A 308 -3.28 -18.95 19.34
CA MET A 308 -4.40 -18.09 19.76
C MET A 308 -4.23 -17.62 21.21
N SER A 309 -3.78 -18.51 22.10
CA SER A 309 -3.50 -18.15 23.51
C SER A 309 -2.34 -17.16 23.60
N ASP A 310 -1.28 -17.34 22.83
CA ASP A 310 -0.13 -16.43 22.78
C ASP A 310 -0.52 -15.05 22.24
N ASP A 311 -1.36 -14.99 21.23
CA ASP A 311 -1.88 -13.73 20.69
C ASP A 311 -2.78 -12.99 21.70
N ILE A 312 -3.55 -13.71 22.53
CA ILE A 312 -4.28 -13.09 23.64
C ILE A 312 -3.31 -12.49 24.66
N VAL A 313 -2.22 -13.19 24.99
CA VAL A 313 -1.18 -12.69 25.90
C VAL A 313 -0.53 -11.44 25.32
N LYS A 314 -0.11 -11.44 24.08
CA LYS A 314 0.47 -10.28 23.40
C LYS A 314 -0.48 -9.08 23.40
N CYS A 315 -1.77 -9.30 23.11
CA CYS A 315 -2.78 -8.24 23.21
C CYS A 315 -2.91 -7.68 24.62
N LYS A 316 -2.87 -8.53 25.65
CA LYS A 316 -2.90 -8.10 27.06
C LYS A 316 -1.68 -7.26 27.44
N ASP A 317 -0.49 -7.67 27.01
CA ASP A 317 0.75 -6.93 27.25
C ASP A 317 0.70 -5.54 26.60
N LEU A 318 0.22 -5.45 25.36
CA LEU A 318 0.01 -4.18 24.69
C LEU A 318 -1.05 -3.30 25.40
N ILE A 319 -2.10 -3.89 25.95
CA ILE A 319 -3.09 -3.17 26.76
C ILE A 319 -2.43 -2.57 28.00
N ILE A 320 -1.63 -3.37 28.73
CA ILE A 320 -0.91 -2.91 29.93
C ILE A 320 0.03 -1.75 29.57
N GLN A 321 0.78 -1.89 28.48
CA GLN A 321 1.68 -0.83 28.00
C GLN A 321 0.91 0.45 27.66
N ASN A 322 -0.15 0.34 26.87
CA ASN A 322 -0.98 1.49 26.48
C ASN A 322 -1.70 2.12 27.69
N GLN A 323 -2.14 1.33 28.67
CA GLN A 323 -2.73 1.83 29.92
C GLN A 323 -1.72 2.59 30.77
N SER A 324 -0.46 2.11 30.85
CA SER A 324 0.62 2.83 31.53
C SER A 324 0.89 4.17 30.86
N GLU A 325 1.00 4.20 29.53
CA GLU A 325 1.19 5.43 28.76
C GLU A 325 -0.03 6.39 28.91
N LEU A 326 -1.24 5.85 28.92
CA LEU A 326 -2.48 6.61 29.15
C LEU A 326 -2.50 7.27 30.53
N LYS A 327 -2.00 6.57 31.55
CA LYS A 327 -1.86 7.12 32.90
C LYS A 327 -0.89 8.30 32.93
N ASP A 328 0.26 8.17 32.26
CA ASP A 328 1.25 9.26 32.16
C ASP A 328 0.70 10.47 31.38
N ILE A 329 -0.06 10.21 30.31
CA ILE A 329 -0.73 11.26 29.53
C ILE A 329 -1.78 11.98 30.41
N ASN A 330 -2.58 11.25 31.19
CA ASN A 330 -3.57 11.87 32.09
C ASN A 330 -2.90 12.77 33.12
N LEU A 331 -1.79 12.35 33.73
CA LEU A 331 -1.02 13.20 34.64
C LEU A 331 -0.49 14.47 33.96
N LYS A 332 -0.02 14.35 32.70
CA LYS A 332 0.42 15.52 31.94
C LYS A 332 -0.74 16.46 31.61
N ILE A 333 -1.92 15.92 31.30
CA ILE A 333 -3.14 16.71 31.07
C ILE A 333 -3.51 17.48 32.36
N GLU A 334 -3.58 16.82 33.51
CA GLU A 334 -3.90 17.45 34.80
C GLU A 334 -2.93 18.60 35.13
N ASN A 335 -1.62 18.38 34.94
CA ASN A 335 -0.60 19.41 35.18
C ASN A 335 -0.75 20.59 34.20
N ALA A 336 -1.03 20.31 32.92
CA ALA A 336 -1.23 21.33 31.90
C ALA A 336 -2.52 22.12 32.14
N GLU A 337 -3.61 21.46 32.55
CA GLU A 337 -4.87 22.13 32.96
C GLU A 337 -4.69 23.00 34.18
N TYR A 338 -3.97 22.51 35.19
CA TYR A 338 -3.65 23.31 36.37
C TYR A 338 -2.85 24.56 36.02
N SER A 339 -1.79 24.40 35.20
CA SER A 339 -0.98 25.53 34.72
C SER A 339 -1.81 26.52 33.90
N ASN A 340 -2.71 26.03 33.04
CA ASN A 340 -3.61 26.88 32.24
C ASN A 340 -4.61 27.62 33.13
N LYS A 341 -5.08 26.98 34.23
CA LYS A 341 -5.93 27.64 35.25
C LYS A 341 -5.18 28.76 35.95
N GLU A 342 -3.94 28.52 36.43
CA GLU A 342 -3.11 29.56 37.05
C GLU A 342 -2.89 30.78 36.14
N ILE A 343 -2.61 30.54 34.83
CA ILE A 343 -2.46 31.62 33.88
C ILE A 343 -3.77 32.41 33.72
N ARG A 344 -4.91 31.70 33.65
CA ARG A 344 -6.23 32.34 33.59
C ARG A 344 -6.55 33.16 34.82
N ASP A 345 -6.25 32.62 36.02
CA ASP A 345 -6.51 33.30 37.30
C ASP A 345 -5.66 34.58 37.42
N LYS A 346 -4.37 34.53 36.99
CA LYS A 346 -3.50 35.72 36.92
C LYS A 346 -4.03 36.76 35.90
N LEU A 347 -4.57 36.31 34.75
CA LEU A 347 -5.20 37.22 33.78
C LEU A 347 -6.46 37.89 34.35
N ILE A 348 -7.26 37.17 35.16
CA ILE A 348 -8.44 37.73 35.86
C ILE A 348 -8.01 38.73 36.95
N GLU A 349 -6.99 38.40 37.76
CA GLU A 349 -6.45 39.26 38.78
C GLU A 349 -5.94 40.60 38.21
N ILE A 350 -5.13 40.55 37.14
CA ILE A 350 -4.65 41.74 36.43
C ILE A 350 -5.83 42.53 35.84
N SER A 351 -6.85 41.83 35.32
CA SER A 351 -8.06 42.50 34.81
C SER A 351 -8.87 43.19 35.91
N GLN A 352 -8.94 42.58 37.11
CA GLN A 352 -9.61 43.18 38.27
C GLN A 352 -8.84 44.40 38.84
N LEU A 353 -7.51 44.31 38.91
CA LEU A 353 -6.66 45.45 39.31
C LEU A 353 -6.79 46.64 38.33
N MET A 354 -6.99 46.36 37.05
CA MET A 354 -7.30 47.37 36.04
C MET A 354 -8.72 47.96 36.17
N GLN A 355 -9.68 47.23 36.77
CA GLN A 355 -11.04 47.72 37.04
C GLN A 355 -11.15 48.64 38.27
N ILE A 356 -10.28 48.49 39.26
CA ILE A 356 -10.33 49.22 40.53
C ILE A 356 -9.89 50.72 40.39
N LYS A 357 -9.18 51.04 39.31
CA LYS A 357 -8.70 52.44 39.06
C LYS A 357 -9.62 53.23 38.14
N LYS A 358 -10.92 53.19 38.33
CA LYS A 358 -11.91 53.95 37.58
C LYS A 358 -12.12 55.36 38.18
N ASP A 359 -11.65 56.38 37.52
CA ASP A 359 -12.34 57.69 37.38
C ASP A 359 -11.50 58.65 36.53
N GLU A 360 -11.65 58.62 35.17
CA GLU A 360 -11.42 59.73 34.26
C GLU A 360 -11.48 59.27 32.77
N SER A 361 -12.36 59.89 32.00
CA SER A 361 -12.80 59.45 30.64
C SER A 361 -11.84 59.72 29.47
N SER A 362 -10.74 60.44 29.67
CA SER A 362 -9.80 60.79 28.57
C SER A 362 -8.66 59.77 28.41
N LEU A 363 -8.39 58.98 29.43
CA LEU A 363 -7.37 57.95 29.39
C LEU A 363 -7.89 56.64 28.74
N ASP A 364 -9.17 56.40 28.84
CA ASP A 364 -9.86 55.25 28.23
C ASP A 364 -9.71 55.27 26.69
N ASP A 365 -9.87 56.41 26.06
CA ASP A 365 -9.77 56.54 24.60
C ASP A 365 -8.31 56.38 24.13
N TYR A 366 -7.35 56.86 24.89
CA TYR A 366 -5.93 56.72 24.58
C TYR A 366 -5.45 55.28 24.74
N LEU A 367 -5.85 54.60 25.81
CA LEU A 367 -5.51 53.22 26.09
C LEU A 367 -6.19 52.28 25.10
N ASN A 368 -7.44 52.52 24.78
CA ASN A 368 -8.15 51.73 23.78
C ASN A 368 -7.50 51.89 22.40
N SER A 369 -7.08 53.11 22.01
CA SER A 369 -6.37 53.35 20.75
C SER A 369 -4.96 52.73 20.72
N LYS A 370 -4.25 52.72 21.84
CA LYS A 370 -2.93 52.05 21.99
C LYS A 370 -3.06 50.55 21.99
N LEU A 371 -4.05 49.98 22.70
CA LEU A 371 -4.37 48.56 22.72
C LEU A 371 -4.82 48.08 21.31
N GLU A 372 -5.68 48.82 20.64
CA GLU A 372 -6.06 48.52 19.24
C GLU A 372 -4.82 48.50 18.32
N LYS A 373 -3.96 49.52 18.39
CA LYS A 373 -2.73 49.55 17.57
C LYS A 373 -1.77 48.39 17.88
N TYR A 374 -1.64 48.04 19.17
CA TYR A 374 -0.77 46.93 19.60
C TYR A 374 -1.33 45.58 19.15
N PHE A 375 -2.65 45.37 19.27
CA PHE A 375 -3.33 44.19 18.75
C PHE A 375 -3.30 44.09 17.22
N ASP A 376 -3.52 45.23 16.54
CA ASP A 376 -3.41 45.30 15.08
C ASP A 376 -1.98 44.98 14.59
N SER A 377 -0.95 45.40 15.35
CA SER A 377 0.44 45.05 15.05
C SER A 377 0.72 43.55 15.19
N ILE A 378 0.41 42.95 16.35
CA ILE A 378 0.71 41.52 16.61
C ILE A 378 -0.12 40.59 15.72
N MET A 379 -1.42 40.88 15.60
CA MET A 379 -2.31 40.06 14.78
C MET A 379 -2.09 40.34 13.30
N GLY A 380 -1.65 41.53 12.94
CA GLY A 380 -1.26 41.90 11.61
C GLY A 380 0.00 41.16 11.14
N GLU A 381 1.01 41.05 12.00
CA GLU A 381 2.23 40.29 11.70
C GLU A 381 1.93 38.81 11.46
N GLU A 382 1.14 38.18 12.32
CA GLU A 382 0.76 36.79 12.16
C GLU A 382 -0.12 36.58 10.92
N LYS A 383 -1.08 37.46 10.67
CA LYS A 383 -1.89 37.46 9.45
C LYS A 383 -1.01 37.63 8.20
N PHE A 384 -0.08 38.57 8.21
CA PHE A 384 0.85 38.81 7.09
C PHE A 384 1.74 37.56 6.83
N ARG A 385 2.24 36.92 7.90
CA ARG A 385 3.01 35.68 7.80
C ARG A 385 2.19 34.58 7.13
N LEU A 386 0.98 34.34 7.61
CA LEU A 386 0.07 33.33 7.06
C LEU A 386 -0.36 33.63 5.61
N GLU A 387 -0.61 34.89 5.28
CA GLU A 387 -0.93 35.32 3.91
C GLU A 387 0.27 35.13 2.97
N LYS A 388 1.48 35.41 3.41
CA LYS A 388 2.71 35.14 2.65
C LYS A 388 2.92 33.64 2.41
N GLU A 389 2.71 32.81 3.43
CA GLU A 389 2.76 31.34 3.29
C GLU A 389 1.66 30.84 2.35
N LYS A 390 0.45 31.37 2.43
CA LYS A 390 -0.65 31.06 1.52
C LYS A 390 -0.28 31.33 0.07
N VAL A 391 0.25 32.50 -0.23
CA VAL A 391 0.70 32.86 -1.60
C VAL A 391 1.79 31.89 -2.08
N ARG A 392 2.74 31.55 -1.22
CA ARG A 392 3.80 30.60 -1.55
C ARG A 392 3.24 29.23 -1.92
N TYR A 393 2.33 28.67 -1.11
CA TYR A 393 1.72 27.39 -1.42
C TYR A 393 0.80 27.44 -2.64
N GLN A 394 0.10 28.54 -2.87
CA GLN A 394 -0.68 28.72 -4.09
C GLN A 394 0.21 28.69 -5.34
N GLN A 395 1.36 29.39 -5.33
CA GLN A 395 2.32 29.35 -6.43
C GLN A 395 2.93 27.97 -6.62
N GLU A 396 3.25 27.26 -5.53
CA GLU A 396 3.75 25.90 -5.57
C GLU A 396 2.71 24.93 -6.17
N ILE A 397 1.45 25.04 -5.75
CA ILE A 397 0.32 24.25 -6.28
C ILE A 397 0.18 24.48 -7.79
N GLU A 398 0.22 25.73 -8.27
CA GLU A 398 0.13 26.02 -9.71
C GLU A 398 1.30 25.43 -10.51
N LYS A 399 2.52 25.50 -10.00
CA LYS A 399 3.69 24.86 -10.60
C LYS A 399 3.55 23.33 -10.64
N LEU A 400 3.08 22.73 -9.55
CA LEU A 400 2.88 21.28 -9.46
C LEU A 400 1.72 20.83 -10.33
N LYS A 401 0.61 21.59 -10.40
CA LYS A 401 -0.51 21.31 -11.33
C LYS A 401 -0.05 21.33 -12.78
N ALA A 402 0.78 22.28 -13.18
CA ALA A 402 1.33 22.33 -14.53
C ALA A 402 2.14 21.05 -14.84
N LYS A 403 2.97 20.59 -13.90
CA LYS A 403 3.76 19.36 -14.05
C LYS A 403 2.90 18.09 -14.09
N VAL A 404 1.79 18.06 -13.34
CA VAL A 404 0.85 16.92 -13.29
C VAL A 404 -0.09 16.92 -14.51
N ASN A 405 -0.55 18.08 -14.95
CA ASN A 405 -1.55 18.25 -16.01
C ASN A 405 -0.95 18.65 -17.37
N ASP A 406 0.27 18.23 -17.64
CA ASP A 406 0.91 18.44 -18.92
C ASP A 406 -0.01 17.95 -20.06
N GLU A 407 -0.39 18.84 -20.99
CA GLU A 407 -1.28 18.52 -22.11
C GLU A 407 -0.71 17.42 -23.01
N GLY A 408 0.62 17.37 -23.18
CA GLY A 408 1.31 16.30 -23.90
C GLY A 408 1.04 14.91 -23.29
N LYS A 409 0.82 14.82 -21.99
CA LYS A 409 0.43 13.53 -21.34
C LYS A 409 -0.99 13.11 -21.68
N LYS A 410 -1.91 14.06 -21.83
CA LYS A 410 -3.31 13.76 -22.25
C LYS A 410 -3.36 13.26 -23.67
N GLU A 411 -2.62 13.88 -24.57
CA GLU A 411 -2.51 13.46 -25.97
C GLU A 411 -1.82 12.10 -26.07
N ARG A 412 -0.70 11.92 -25.37
CA ARG A 412 0.01 10.63 -25.28
C ARG A 412 -0.92 9.53 -24.75
N LYS A 413 -1.71 9.80 -23.70
CA LYS A 413 -2.69 8.83 -23.18
C LYS A 413 -3.73 8.46 -24.24
N LYS A 414 -4.30 9.44 -24.93
CA LYS A 414 -5.28 9.17 -26.00
C LYS A 414 -4.67 8.33 -27.13
N MET A 415 -3.44 8.63 -27.54
CA MET A 415 -2.73 7.88 -28.56
C MET A 415 -2.52 6.42 -28.12
N ILE A 416 -2.02 6.22 -26.89
CA ILE A 416 -1.77 4.88 -26.34
C ILE A 416 -3.09 4.10 -26.17
N GLU A 417 -4.15 4.72 -25.69
CA GLU A 417 -5.47 4.07 -25.56
C GLU A 417 -6.08 3.71 -26.91
N ASN A 418 -5.87 4.52 -27.94
CA ASN A 418 -6.32 4.21 -29.30
C ASN A 418 -5.53 3.03 -29.89
N ASP A 419 -4.20 3.04 -29.75
CA ASP A 419 -3.36 1.94 -30.23
C ASP A 419 -3.69 0.64 -29.48
N PHE A 420 -3.92 0.72 -28.17
CA PHE A 420 -4.36 -0.41 -27.37
C PHE A 420 -5.69 -0.97 -27.85
N GLY A 421 -6.70 -0.12 -28.07
CA GLY A 421 -7.98 -0.53 -28.61
C GLY A 421 -7.85 -1.24 -29.97
N ASN A 422 -7.04 -0.67 -30.87
CA ASN A 422 -6.76 -1.26 -32.19
C ASN A 422 -6.09 -2.65 -32.07
N LEU A 423 -5.13 -2.81 -31.17
CA LEU A 423 -4.48 -4.10 -30.92
C LEU A 423 -5.45 -5.13 -30.33
N VAL A 424 -6.30 -4.73 -29.38
CA VAL A 424 -7.33 -5.61 -28.82
C VAL A 424 -8.28 -6.09 -29.92
N PHE A 425 -8.74 -5.21 -30.81
CA PHE A 425 -9.57 -5.60 -31.96
C PHE A 425 -8.83 -6.54 -32.90
N LYS A 426 -7.58 -6.24 -33.25
CA LYS A 426 -6.73 -7.09 -34.07
C LYS A 426 -6.58 -8.50 -33.48
N TYR A 427 -6.29 -8.60 -32.18
CA TYR A 427 -6.03 -9.87 -31.51
C TYR A 427 -7.30 -10.67 -31.25
N THR A 428 -8.39 -10.03 -30.88
CA THR A 428 -9.69 -10.70 -30.74
C THR A 428 -10.19 -11.24 -32.10
N THR A 429 -9.94 -10.53 -33.20
CA THR A 429 -10.25 -11.01 -34.55
C THR A 429 -9.43 -12.25 -34.93
N LYS A 430 -8.10 -12.25 -34.65
CA LYS A 430 -7.25 -13.43 -34.82
C LYS A 430 -7.79 -14.64 -34.03
N MET A 431 -8.32 -14.41 -32.84
CA MET A 431 -8.93 -15.46 -32.00
C MET A 431 -10.41 -15.73 -32.31
N LYS A 432 -10.92 -15.24 -33.42
CA LYS A 432 -12.32 -15.44 -33.86
C LYS A 432 -13.35 -14.94 -32.85
N VAL A 433 -13.04 -13.87 -32.12
CA VAL A 433 -13.95 -13.19 -31.20
C VAL A 433 -14.37 -11.86 -31.82
N ARG A 434 -15.66 -11.66 -32.02
CA ARG A 434 -16.21 -10.37 -32.46
C ARG A 434 -16.56 -9.53 -31.23
N LEU A 435 -15.90 -8.37 -31.09
CA LEU A 435 -16.24 -7.34 -30.10
C LEU A 435 -17.17 -6.30 -30.75
N ASN A 436 -17.97 -5.62 -29.93
CA ASN A 436 -18.75 -4.49 -30.42
C ASN A 436 -17.79 -3.31 -30.71
N SER A 437 -17.69 -2.91 -31.97
CA SER A 437 -16.78 -1.86 -32.45
C SER A 437 -17.16 -0.44 -31.97
N GLU A 438 -18.39 -0.25 -31.50
CA GLU A 438 -18.83 1.07 -31.01
C GLU A 438 -18.33 1.38 -29.58
N LYS A 439 -17.92 0.36 -28.82
CA LYS A 439 -17.40 0.56 -27.46
C LYS A 439 -15.91 0.91 -27.50
N LYS A 440 -15.58 2.09 -27.02
CA LYS A 440 -14.19 2.48 -26.83
C LYS A 440 -13.54 1.59 -25.75
N ILE A 441 -12.46 0.90 -26.12
CA ILE A 441 -11.68 0.06 -25.22
C ILE A 441 -10.56 0.91 -24.64
N SER A 442 -10.52 1.06 -23.31
CA SER A 442 -9.44 1.71 -22.58
C SER A 442 -8.64 0.68 -21.77
N LEU A 443 -7.49 1.07 -21.24
CA LEU A 443 -6.59 0.22 -20.44
C LEU A 443 -7.26 -0.41 -19.22
N SER A 444 -8.35 0.18 -18.72
CA SER A 444 -9.11 -0.29 -17.55
C SER A 444 -10.52 -0.76 -17.87
N THR A 445 -10.86 -0.95 -19.15
CA THR A 445 -12.21 -1.39 -19.55
C THR A 445 -12.47 -2.84 -19.11
N ASN A 446 -13.61 -3.08 -18.46
CA ASN A 446 -14.06 -4.43 -18.16
C ASN A 446 -14.52 -5.16 -19.43
N ILE A 447 -14.18 -6.43 -19.53
CA ILE A 447 -14.58 -7.28 -20.64
C ILE A 447 -16.06 -7.65 -20.49
N SER A 448 -16.86 -7.39 -21.52
CA SER A 448 -18.31 -7.60 -21.54
C SER A 448 -18.76 -8.73 -22.49
N VAL A 449 -17.91 -9.73 -22.71
CA VAL A 449 -18.25 -10.94 -23.47
C VAL A 449 -18.59 -12.11 -22.55
N THR A 450 -19.22 -13.14 -23.07
CA THR A 450 -19.69 -14.30 -22.29
C THR A 450 -19.26 -15.63 -22.90
N GLY A 451 -19.29 -16.69 -22.09
CA GLY A 451 -18.99 -18.06 -22.53
C GLY A 451 -17.54 -18.25 -22.95
N THR A 452 -17.30 -19.10 -23.95
CA THR A 452 -15.97 -19.44 -24.48
C THR A 452 -15.21 -18.28 -25.13
N LYS A 453 -15.87 -17.13 -25.34
CA LYS A 453 -15.21 -15.92 -25.85
C LYS A 453 -14.38 -15.23 -24.77
N VAL A 454 -14.72 -15.40 -23.48
CA VAL A 454 -14.06 -14.70 -22.36
C VAL A 454 -12.57 -15.01 -22.29
N PRO A 455 -12.11 -16.27 -22.19
CA PRO A 455 -10.68 -16.60 -22.12
C PRO A 455 -9.89 -16.03 -23.32
N ARG A 456 -10.41 -16.18 -24.52
CA ARG A 456 -9.77 -15.66 -25.74
C ARG A 456 -9.66 -14.13 -25.75
N THR A 457 -10.67 -13.46 -25.21
CA THR A 457 -10.65 -11.99 -25.09
C THR A 457 -9.65 -11.54 -24.03
N ILE A 458 -9.54 -12.26 -22.89
CA ILE A 458 -8.57 -11.95 -21.84
C ILE A 458 -7.15 -12.07 -22.37
N VAL A 459 -6.82 -13.15 -23.07
CA VAL A 459 -5.51 -13.32 -23.69
C VAL A 459 -5.22 -12.20 -24.69
N ALA A 460 -6.17 -11.89 -25.58
CA ALA A 460 -6.02 -10.79 -26.54
C ALA A 460 -5.79 -9.44 -25.85
N TYR A 461 -6.51 -9.17 -24.78
CA TYR A 461 -6.41 -7.95 -23.99
C TYR A 461 -5.06 -7.85 -23.27
N THR A 462 -4.63 -8.92 -22.63
CA THR A 462 -3.34 -9.02 -21.93
C THR A 462 -2.18 -8.82 -22.89
N TYR A 463 -2.18 -9.51 -24.04
CA TYR A 463 -1.11 -9.38 -25.03
C TYR A 463 -1.09 -8.02 -25.71
N ALA A 464 -2.25 -7.44 -26.01
CA ALA A 464 -2.32 -6.07 -26.51
C ALA A 464 -1.72 -5.08 -25.50
N PHE A 465 -1.95 -5.31 -24.21
CA PHE A 465 -1.37 -4.48 -23.15
C PHE A 465 0.15 -4.62 -23.07
N ILE A 466 0.67 -5.85 -23.13
CA ILE A 466 2.11 -6.12 -23.11
C ILE A 466 2.80 -5.52 -24.33
N ASP A 467 2.20 -5.60 -25.51
CA ASP A 467 2.73 -4.96 -26.70
C ASP A 467 2.78 -3.43 -26.59
N ILE A 468 1.75 -2.83 -26.01
CA ILE A 468 1.75 -1.39 -25.71
C ILE A 468 2.86 -1.05 -24.72
N MET A 469 3.06 -1.86 -23.70
CA MET A 469 4.18 -1.67 -22.76
C MET A 469 5.53 -1.70 -23.49
N CYS A 470 5.74 -2.70 -24.34
CA CYS A 470 6.97 -2.84 -25.14
C CYS A 470 7.16 -1.66 -26.10
N LYS A 471 6.07 -1.23 -26.79
CA LYS A 471 6.11 -0.14 -27.77
C LYS A 471 6.40 1.22 -27.14
N TYR A 472 5.81 1.51 -25.97
CA TYR A 472 5.84 2.84 -25.37
C TYR A 472 6.81 2.97 -24.19
N GLY A 473 7.63 1.95 -23.93
CA GLY A 473 8.71 1.99 -22.95
C GLY A 473 8.24 1.79 -21.50
N GLY A 474 7.45 0.75 -21.27
CA GLY A 474 7.09 0.32 -19.93
C GLY A 474 8.33 0.05 -19.05
N PRO A 475 8.21 0.11 -17.72
CA PRO A 475 9.35 0.02 -16.82
C PRO A 475 9.98 -1.37 -16.78
N VAL A 476 9.18 -2.43 -16.90
CA VAL A 476 9.62 -3.82 -16.75
C VAL A 476 8.87 -4.76 -17.70
N LEU A 477 9.57 -5.78 -18.17
CA LEU A 477 9.01 -6.95 -18.85
C LEU A 477 9.26 -8.18 -17.96
N CYS A 478 8.16 -8.78 -17.48
CA CYS A 478 8.20 -9.98 -16.65
C CYS A 478 7.78 -11.21 -17.44
N PRO A 479 8.05 -12.43 -16.94
CA PRO A 479 7.53 -13.66 -17.52
C PRO A 479 6.00 -13.63 -17.57
N ILE A 480 5.44 -13.97 -18.72
CA ILE A 480 3.99 -14.13 -18.92
C ILE A 480 3.63 -15.53 -18.44
N VAL A 481 2.82 -15.63 -17.42
CA VAL A 481 2.39 -16.90 -16.84
C VAL A 481 0.90 -17.07 -17.05
N VAL A 482 0.52 -18.18 -17.68
CA VAL A 482 -0.88 -18.52 -17.98
C VAL A 482 -1.18 -19.86 -17.32
N ASP A 483 -2.07 -19.83 -16.34
CA ASP A 483 -2.45 -21.02 -15.57
C ASP A 483 -3.77 -21.58 -16.06
N GLU A 484 -3.75 -22.84 -16.50
CA GLU A 484 -4.86 -23.65 -17.01
C GLU A 484 -5.68 -22.95 -18.10
N MET A 485 -5.25 -23.10 -19.35
CA MET A 485 -5.91 -22.48 -20.52
C MET A 485 -7.31 -23.04 -20.81
N ARG A 486 -7.57 -24.29 -20.42
CA ARG A 486 -8.85 -24.97 -20.68
C ARG A 486 -9.94 -24.48 -19.74
N GLN A 487 -10.53 -23.35 -20.10
CA GLN A 487 -11.54 -22.67 -19.28
C GLN A 487 -12.90 -22.60 -19.98
N ARG A 488 -13.98 -22.61 -19.19
CA ARG A 488 -15.36 -22.34 -19.64
C ARG A 488 -15.82 -23.20 -20.83
N GLY A 489 -15.38 -24.46 -20.91
CA GLY A 489 -15.78 -25.38 -21.97
C GLY A 489 -15.16 -25.05 -23.33
N LEU A 490 -13.96 -24.48 -23.37
CA LEU A 490 -13.17 -24.32 -24.57
C LEU A 490 -12.97 -25.68 -25.25
N ARG A 491 -13.14 -25.72 -26.58
CA ARG A 491 -12.86 -26.91 -27.38
C ARG A 491 -11.36 -27.00 -27.65
N ASP A 492 -10.85 -28.22 -27.85
CA ASP A 492 -9.43 -28.47 -28.10
C ASP A 492 -8.84 -27.57 -29.22
N LYS A 493 -9.55 -27.40 -30.32
CA LYS A 493 -9.14 -26.50 -31.43
C LYS A 493 -9.06 -25.02 -31.04
N ASP A 494 -9.91 -24.57 -30.12
CA ASP A 494 -9.89 -23.18 -29.66
C ASP A 494 -8.73 -22.98 -28.66
N GLU A 495 -8.39 -24.00 -27.87
CA GLU A 495 -7.24 -24.03 -26.97
C GLU A 495 -5.93 -24.05 -27.74
N GLU A 496 -5.77 -24.93 -28.75
CA GLU A 496 -4.61 -24.97 -29.64
C GLU A 496 -4.40 -23.62 -30.36
N SER A 497 -5.49 -23.02 -30.88
CA SER A 497 -5.43 -21.70 -31.52
C SER A 497 -5.00 -20.61 -30.53
N MET A 498 -5.43 -20.69 -29.27
CA MET A 498 -5.04 -19.75 -28.21
C MET A 498 -3.57 -19.95 -27.83
N PHE A 499 -3.11 -21.19 -27.74
CA PHE A 499 -1.70 -21.48 -27.48
C PHE A 499 -0.79 -20.99 -28.63
N SER A 500 -1.14 -21.31 -29.87
CA SER A 500 -0.41 -20.80 -31.03
C SER A 500 -0.33 -19.27 -31.02
N PHE A 501 -1.43 -18.61 -30.68
CA PHE A 501 -1.44 -17.15 -30.53
C PHE A 501 -0.49 -16.66 -29.44
N LEU A 502 -0.45 -17.31 -28.25
CA LEU A 502 0.46 -16.96 -27.15
C LEU A 502 1.92 -17.05 -27.61
N VAL A 503 2.29 -18.10 -28.33
CA VAL A 503 3.64 -18.32 -28.82
C VAL A 503 4.02 -17.32 -29.93
N GLU A 504 3.16 -17.16 -30.92
CA GLU A 504 3.43 -16.30 -32.09
C GLU A 504 3.49 -14.80 -31.75
N ASN A 505 2.72 -14.36 -30.78
CA ASN A 505 2.63 -12.95 -30.42
C ASN A 505 3.37 -12.62 -29.13
N LYS A 506 4.14 -13.57 -28.58
CA LYS A 506 5.02 -13.32 -27.44
C LYS A 506 6.08 -12.27 -27.80
N PRO A 507 6.26 -11.20 -27.01
CA PRO A 507 7.39 -10.29 -27.22
C PRO A 507 8.71 -11.07 -27.24
N LYS A 508 9.63 -10.68 -28.13
CA LYS A 508 10.89 -11.41 -28.37
C LYS A 508 11.66 -11.72 -27.08
N ASP A 509 11.71 -10.77 -26.17
CA ASP A 509 12.48 -10.88 -24.93
C ASP A 509 11.65 -11.37 -23.72
N ALA A 510 10.36 -11.62 -23.91
CA ALA A 510 9.50 -12.14 -22.84
C ALA A 510 9.67 -13.65 -22.68
N GLN A 511 9.63 -14.14 -21.46
CA GLN A 511 9.48 -15.54 -21.14
C GLN A 511 7.98 -15.89 -21.09
N LEU A 512 7.58 -17.02 -21.62
CA LEU A 512 6.21 -17.54 -21.55
C LEU A 512 6.19 -18.85 -20.76
N ILE A 513 5.37 -18.90 -19.73
CA ILE A 513 5.14 -20.12 -18.92
C ILE A 513 3.66 -20.45 -19.00
N VAL A 514 3.34 -21.64 -19.49
CA VAL A 514 1.95 -22.10 -19.67
C VAL A 514 1.76 -23.38 -18.87
N ALA A 515 0.80 -23.37 -17.95
CA ALA A 515 0.35 -24.58 -17.28
C ALA A 515 -0.90 -25.12 -17.98
N THR A 516 -0.92 -26.38 -18.35
CA THR A 516 -2.04 -27.01 -19.05
C THR A 516 -2.16 -28.50 -18.76
N SER A 517 -3.38 -29.03 -18.87
CA SER A 517 -3.67 -30.46 -18.84
C SER A 517 -3.74 -31.07 -20.26
N SER A 518 -3.69 -30.26 -21.30
CA SER A 518 -3.89 -30.68 -22.69
C SER A 518 -2.57 -31.04 -23.38
N ASP A 519 -2.65 -32.00 -24.32
CA ASP A 519 -1.57 -32.32 -25.26
C ASP A 519 -1.53 -31.27 -26.37
N LEU A 520 -0.71 -30.24 -26.20
CA LEU A 520 -0.54 -29.18 -27.18
C LEU A 520 0.45 -29.62 -28.27
N GLN A 521 0.10 -29.40 -29.54
CA GLN A 521 1.04 -29.60 -30.63
C GLN A 521 2.10 -28.48 -30.62
N LEU A 522 3.36 -28.85 -30.43
CA LEU A 522 4.48 -27.95 -30.20
C LEU A 522 5.26 -27.75 -31.50
N ASN A 523 5.03 -26.66 -32.22
CA ASN A 523 5.74 -26.33 -33.46
C ASN A 523 6.72 -25.13 -33.29
N ALA A 524 7.25 -24.90 -32.07
CA ALA A 524 8.20 -23.82 -31.81
C ALA A 524 9.55 -24.36 -31.35
N GLU A 525 10.62 -23.67 -31.71
CA GLU A 525 11.97 -23.95 -31.23
C GLU A 525 12.10 -23.44 -29.76
N ASN A 526 12.99 -24.08 -28.97
CA ASN A 526 13.28 -23.71 -27.58
C ASN A 526 12.10 -23.82 -26.59
N ILE A 527 11.28 -24.84 -26.74
CA ILE A 527 10.24 -25.18 -25.75
C ILE A 527 10.80 -26.19 -24.74
N LYS A 528 10.63 -25.90 -23.47
CA LYS A 528 10.87 -26.82 -22.37
C LYS A 528 9.55 -27.33 -21.84
N VAL A 529 9.37 -28.64 -21.83
CA VAL A 529 8.21 -29.30 -21.23
C VAL A 529 8.59 -29.87 -19.86
N VAL A 530 7.83 -29.51 -18.85
CA VAL A 530 7.92 -30.05 -17.49
C VAL A 530 6.69 -30.94 -17.28
N GLU A 531 6.89 -32.22 -17.27
CA GLU A 531 5.80 -33.19 -17.08
C GLU A 531 5.58 -33.52 -15.61
N LEU A 532 4.34 -33.51 -15.16
CA LEU A 532 3.88 -33.83 -13.82
C LEU A 532 2.97 -35.06 -13.89
N HIS A 533 3.44 -36.19 -13.40
CA HIS A 533 2.77 -37.49 -13.63
C HIS A 533 1.86 -37.94 -12.50
N ASN A 534 2.08 -37.45 -11.26
CA ASN A 534 1.43 -38.03 -10.09
C ASN A 534 0.49 -37.03 -9.41
N PRO A 535 -0.82 -37.27 -9.36
CA PRO A 535 -1.75 -36.43 -8.59
C PRO A 535 -1.34 -36.37 -7.11
N ASN A 536 -1.42 -35.18 -6.52
CA ASN A 536 -1.06 -34.89 -5.11
C ASN A 536 0.38 -35.26 -4.70
N LYS A 537 1.31 -35.46 -5.64
CA LYS A 537 2.69 -35.84 -5.40
C LYS A 537 3.69 -34.96 -6.18
N LEU A 538 3.54 -33.65 -6.06
CA LEU A 538 4.51 -32.73 -6.69
C LEU A 538 5.91 -32.92 -6.11
N LEU A 539 6.04 -33.11 -4.79
CA LEU A 539 7.31 -33.29 -4.10
C LEU A 539 7.77 -34.75 -4.12
N ILE A 540 9.06 -34.96 -4.35
CA ILE A 540 9.74 -36.26 -4.38
C ILE A 540 10.85 -36.33 -3.32
N VAL A 541 11.31 -37.51 -2.97
CA VAL A 541 12.36 -37.69 -1.94
C VAL A 541 13.74 -37.32 -2.47
N ASP A 542 14.02 -37.60 -3.74
CA ASP A 542 15.36 -37.55 -4.34
C ASP A 542 15.97 -36.15 -4.31
N ASP A 543 15.15 -35.10 -4.44
CA ASP A 543 15.62 -33.70 -4.46
C ASP A 543 15.81 -33.09 -3.06
N PHE A 544 15.36 -33.78 -1.99
CA PHE A 544 15.29 -33.19 -0.65
C PHE A 544 16.64 -32.76 -0.11
N GLN A 545 17.65 -33.62 -0.11
CA GLN A 545 18.95 -33.31 0.49
C GLN A 545 19.67 -32.19 -0.23
N SER A 546 19.60 -32.17 -1.58
CA SER A 546 20.22 -31.14 -2.40
C SER A 546 19.62 -29.75 -2.16
N ILE A 547 18.27 -29.67 -2.09
CA ILE A 547 17.56 -28.40 -1.90
C ILE A 547 17.66 -27.92 -0.45
N SER A 548 17.59 -28.85 0.53
CA SER A 548 17.78 -28.50 1.93
C SER A 548 19.16 -27.90 2.18
N ASN A 549 20.21 -28.55 1.70
CA ASN A 549 21.56 -28.02 1.84
C ASN A 549 21.72 -26.62 1.20
N GLU A 550 21.15 -26.43 0.01
CA GLU A 550 21.21 -25.12 -0.67
C GLU A 550 20.52 -24.00 0.12
N ILE A 551 19.35 -24.29 0.73
CA ILE A 551 18.64 -23.34 1.58
C ILE A 551 19.42 -23.08 2.87
N ASP A 552 19.95 -24.14 3.49
CA ASP A 552 20.72 -24.05 4.72
C ASP A 552 22.01 -23.21 4.49
N ASP A 553 22.71 -23.41 3.38
CA ASP A 553 23.89 -22.63 2.99
C ASP A 553 23.55 -21.14 2.80
N LEU A 554 22.44 -20.82 2.12
CA LEU A 554 21.97 -19.44 1.94
C LEU A 554 21.64 -18.77 3.28
N LEU A 555 21.03 -19.50 4.20
CA LEU A 555 20.68 -18.96 5.51
C LEU A 555 21.91 -18.88 6.43
N TYR A 556 22.75 -19.92 6.50
CA TYR A 556 23.91 -19.98 7.38
C TYR A 556 24.97 -18.91 7.04
N ASN A 557 25.30 -18.77 5.77
CA ASN A 557 26.28 -17.76 5.32
C ASN A 557 25.88 -16.32 5.66
N ASN A 558 24.58 -16.06 5.87
CA ASN A 558 24.07 -14.74 6.23
C ASN A 558 23.84 -14.54 7.74
N PHE A 559 23.77 -15.63 8.54
CA PHE A 559 23.72 -15.54 10.00
C PHE A 559 25.12 -15.36 10.61
N SER A 560 26.16 -15.95 10.02
CA SER A 560 27.56 -15.83 10.49
C SER A 560 28.16 -14.44 10.27
N LEU A 561 27.59 -13.60 9.42
CA LEU A 561 28.03 -12.20 9.19
C LEU A 561 27.40 -11.20 10.17
N ARG A 562 26.54 -11.65 11.10
CA ARG A 562 25.87 -10.81 12.11
C ARG A 562 26.41 -10.97 13.52
N ILE A 563 27.44 -11.80 13.71
CA ILE A 563 28.22 -11.95 14.93
C ILE A 563 29.57 -11.30 14.72
#